data_e120404f86f6dfc8bcaf4be435b73325
#
_entry.id   e120404f86f6dfc8bcaf4be435b73325
#
_cell.length_a   1.000
_cell.length_b   1.000
_cell.length_c   1.000
_cell.angle_alpha   90.00
_cell.angle_beta   90.00
_cell.angle_gamma   90.00
#
_symmetry.space_group_name_H-M   'P 1'
#
loop_
_entity.id
_entity.type
_entity.pdbx_description
1 polymer ?
#
loop_
_entity_poly.entity_id
_entity_poly.type
_entity_poly.pdbx_seq_one_letter_code
_entity_poly.pdbx_strand_id
1 'polypeptide(L)'
;MNQHSLRCDQAIFTSLRTAMGEGYRIIAASPGLRADEKQGVTRNSPSHEGLCGSPQTDAHEGWPIAAASFYTLTSGRLCVALSCPAGAEHTGRGGQRIYTHSVVFAADEFAHCAFNAFHVLRAMIAADLHQPCLKPPPVMEEIVLEIDTQYDNMTTPILHEGLCGPAGCRVLEGVLRDRSQIVDLGGNCLFSTEALLLGLPGPARAKTSFGAGLRFSPSRKRTLHMLHDEKGMTKQRLVGQPVDYTDTAHLQALPANPSAWMTFVARRWKNGDCAKLAIETSRAFEDVGAAARERIGGLYNDIDAIPEMATHALLAVSLERLRNVGNDVEQNITAEFLTKSGRTLAIKFGNASWTELAPHWPRLVTTWHGVDGQPAFVQPLLAAMLRAAMRDDPMLAAERALVLAHDVPSIVDGPTHTALLDEALNRLAAWVRSNPEADTRSVLALCDRWTSVRHSCPILDLVRRSCTADVGQQ
;
A
#
# COMPACT_ATOMS: atom_id res chain seq x y z
N MET A 1 14.91 12.04 2.34
CA MET A 1 15.20 11.09 3.42
C MET A 1 14.27 11.45 4.56
N ASN A 2 13.27 10.61 4.86
CA ASN A 2 12.41 10.85 6.03
C ASN A 2 13.04 10.11 7.23
N GLN A 3 14.10 10.71 7.79
CA GLN A 3 14.62 10.28 9.08
C GLN A 3 13.80 10.97 10.17
N HIS A 4 13.39 10.20 11.15
CA HIS A 4 12.65 10.68 12.31
C HIS A 4 13.38 10.24 13.57
N SER A 5 13.61 11.17 14.50
CA SER A 5 14.25 10.89 15.79
C SER A 5 13.18 10.50 16.82
N LEU A 6 13.18 9.24 17.22
CA LEU A 6 12.26 8.67 18.21
C LEU A 6 12.89 8.67 19.60
N ARG A 7 12.31 9.43 20.53
CA ARG A 7 12.75 9.44 21.95
C ARG A 7 12.10 8.29 22.71
N CYS A 8 12.90 7.48 23.37
CA CYS A 8 12.47 6.28 24.08
C CYS A 8 13.03 6.20 25.50
N ASP A 9 12.19 5.79 26.43
CA ASP A 9 12.67 5.15 27.65
C ASP A 9 13.16 3.75 27.36
N GLN A 10 14.09 3.22 28.16
CA GLN A 10 14.66 1.89 27.93
C GLN A 10 14.74 1.05 29.21
N ALA A 11 14.68 -0.27 29.03
CA ALA A 11 14.86 -1.23 30.11
C ALA A 11 15.62 -2.47 29.64
N ILE A 12 16.51 -2.98 30.51
CA ILE A 12 17.21 -4.24 30.31
C ILE A 12 16.67 -5.29 31.28
N PHE A 13 16.22 -6.43 30.73
CA PHE A 13 15.73 -7.56 31.47
C PHE A 13 16.62 -8.79 31.19
N THR A 14 17.17 -9.39 32.23
CA THR A 14 17.99 -10.61 32.14
C THR A 14 18.09 -11.32 33.49
N SER A 15 18.70 -12.51 33.49
CA SER A 15 19.03 -13.23 34.72
C SER A 15 20.37 -12.75 35.29
N LEU A 16 20.35 -12.39 36.55
CA LEU A 16 21.56 -12.06 37.32
C LEU A 16 21.63 -12.85 38.61
N ARG A 17 22.86 -13.23 38.98
CA ARG A 17 23.20 -13.76 40.29
C ARG A 17 23.66 -12.59 41.18
N THR A 18 22.98 -12.40 42.29
CA THR A 18 23.35 -11.39 43.33
C THR A 18 23.39 -12.08 44.70
N ALA A 19 23.91 -11.38 45.69
CA ALA A 19 23.91 -11.85 47.08
C ALA A 19 22.48 -12.12 47.63
N MET A 20 21.46 -11.46 47.04
CA MET A 20 20.06 -11.61 47.47
C MET A 20 19.24 -12.62 46.66
N GLY A 21 19.83 -13.33 45.69
CA GLY A 21 19.14 -14.36 44.91
C GLY A 21 19.52 -14.35 43.43
N GLU A 22 19.03 -15.38 42.76
CA GLU A 22 19.19 -15.56 41.30
C GLU A 22 17.84 -15.45 40.60
N GLY A 23 17.82 -14.91 39.37
CA GLY A 23 16.61 -14.93 38.56
C GLY A 23 16.52 -13.78 37.57
N TYR A 24 15.49 -13.85 36.75
CA TYR A 24 15.16 -12.86 35.72
C TYR A 24 14.48 -11.63 36.33
N ARG A 25 15.01 -10.45 36.02
CA ARG A 25 14.47 -9.17 36.47
C ARG A 25 14.95 -8.01 35.59
N ILE A 26 14.34 -6.86 35.71
CA ILE A 26 14.89 -5.62 35.17
C ILE A 26 16.14 -5.27 36.00
N ILE A 27 17.27 -5.16 35.32
CA ILE A 27 18.58 -4.84 35.93
C ILE A 27 18.97 -3.38 35.76
N ALA A 28 18.38 -2.70 34.75
CA ALA A 28 18.54 -1.27 34.48
C ALA A 28 17.32 -0.73 33.76
N ALA A 29 16.97 0.52 34.01
CA ALA A 29 15.87 1.19 33.35
C ALA A 29 15.99 2.70 33.38
N SER A 30 15.38 3.40 32.42
CA SER A 30 15.23 4.86 32.42
C SER A 30 14.31 5.31 33.56
N PRO A 31 14.57 6.51 34.15
CA PRO A 31 13.74 7.09 35.21
C PRO A 31 12.29 7.35 34.74
N GLY A 32 12.07 7.63 33.46
CA GLY A 32 10.76 7.88 32.86
C GLY A 32 9.84 6.66 32.85
N LEU A 33 10.38 5.42 33.04
CA LEU A 33 9.56 4.23 33.15
C LEU A 33 8.89 4.11 34.52
N ARG A 34 7.56 4.13 34.53
CA ARG A 34 6.74 3.96 35.75
C ARG A 34 6.78 2.52 36.26
N ALA A 35 6.38 2.32 37.50
CA ALA A 35 6.39 0.99 38.14
C ALA A 35 5.48 -0.03 37.41
N ASP A 36 4.29 0.39 36.97
CA ASP A 36 3.37 -0.43 36.18
C ASP A 36 3.92 -0.79 34.81
N GLU A 37 4.66 0.12 34.18
CA GLU A 37 5.35 -0.12 32.89
C GLU A 37 6.50 -1.12 33.06
N LYS A 38 7.33 -0.97 34.11
CA LYS A 38 8.38 -1.94 34.46
C LYS A 38 7.79 -3.35 34.71
N GLN A 39 6.64 -3.41 35.38
CA GLN A 39 5.94 -4.69 35.56
C GLN A 39 5.43 -5.24 34.22
N GLY A 40 4.94 -4.37 33.33
CA GLY A 40 4.52 -4.74 31.97
C GLY A 40 5.68 -5.31 31.16
N VAL A 41 6.85 -4.65 31.18
CA VAL A 41 8.08 -5.14 30.51
C VAL A 41 8.50 -6.49 31.10
N THR A 42 8.54 -6.62 32.43
CA THR A 42 8.90 -7.90 33.10
C THR A 42 8.01 -9.04 32.69
N ARG A 43 6.68 -8.82 32.67
CA ARG A 43 5.68 -9.86 32.29
C ARG A 43 5.86 -10.32 30.85
N ASN A 44 6.22 -9.39 29.97
CA ASN A 44 6.29 -9.64 28.54
C ASN A 44 7.67 -10.11 28.05
N SER A 45 8.71 -9.97 28.85
CA SER A 45 10.06 -10.44 28.49
C SER A 45 10.21 -11.95 28.64
N PRO A 46 10.93 -12.64 27.74
CA PRO A 46 11.20 -14.05 27.84
C PRO A 46 12.16 -14.35 29.00
N SER A 47 11.91 -15.42 29.69
CA SER A 47 12.81 -16.00 30.70
C SER A 47 13.35 -17.33 30.20
N HIS A 48 13.96 -18.13 31.07
CA HIS A 48 14.55 -19.43 30.78
C HIS A 48 13.78 -20.23 29.72
N GLU A 49 14.49 -20.72 28.70
CA GLU A 49 13.92 -21.42 27.52
C GLU A 49 12.83 -20.67 26.74
N GLY A 50 12.73 -19.35 26.88
CA GLY A 50 11.69 -18.56 26.21
C GLY A 50 11.92 -18.27 24.74
N LEU A 51 13.09 -18.61 24.17
CA LEU A 51 13.40 -18.47 22.75
C LEU A 51 13.07 -19.75 21.98
N CYS A 52 12.61 -19.61 20.75
CA CYS A 52 12.47 -20.68 19.78
C CYS A 52 13.79 -20.86 19.02
N GLY A 53 14.12 -22.14 18.67
CA GLY A 53 15.26 -22.45 17.80
C GLY A 53 16.65 -22.32 18.45
N SER A 54 17.66 -22.72 17.70
CA SER A 54 19.07 -22.52 18.01
C SER A 54 19.51 -21.14 17.47
N PRO A 55 20.37 -20.39 18.18
CA PRO A 55 20.89 -19.09 17.70
C PRO A 55 21.57 -19.14 16.33
N GLN A 56 21.90 -20.34 15.85
CA GLN A 56 22.57 -20.56 14.58
C GLN A 56 21.63 -20.55 13.36
N THR A 57 20.33 -20.79 13.55
CA THR A 57 19.37 -20.86 12.44
C THR A 57 18.91 -19.49 11.95
N ASP A 58 18.79 -18.53 12.84
CA ASP A 58 18.27 -17.19 12.46
C ASP A 58 19.39 -16.20 12.05
N ALA A 59 20.65 -16.46 12.43
CA ALA A 59 21.80 -15.67 12.00
C ALA A 59 22.07 -15.72 10.48
N HIS A 60 21.53 -16.72 9.79
CA HIS A 60 21.59 -16.80 8.31
C HIS A 60 20.76 -15.76 7.59
N GLU A 61 19.90 -15.01 8.30
CA GLU A 61 18.92 -14.08 7.73
C GLU A 61 19.25 -12.59 7.95
N GLY A 62 20.43 -12.29 8.48
CA GLY A 62 20.88 -10.91 8.65
C GLY A 62 20.31 -10.19 9.89
N TRP A 63 19.54 -10.87 10.76
CA TRP A 63 19.14 -10.33 12.06
C TRP A 63 20.08 -10.81 13.17
N PRO A 64 20.79 -9.91 13.90
CA PRO A 64 21.68 -10.29 15.00
C PRO A 64 20.91 -10.58 16.31
N ILE A 65 19.60 -10.80 16.25
CA ILE A 65 18.70 -11.07 17.36
C ILE A 65 17.97 -12.40 17.15
N ALA A 66 17.64 -13.08 18.24
CA ALA A 66 16.92 -14.36 18.18
C ALA A 66 15.41 -14.19 18.23
N ALA A 67 14.91 -13.11 18.82
CA ALA A 67 13.48 -12.86 18.92
C ALA A 67 13.16 -11.37 19.08
N ALA A 68 11.94 -11.01 18.69
CA ALA A 68 11.38 -9.69 18.86
C ALA A 68 9.95 -9.74 19.42
N SER A 69 9.54 -8.66 20.09
CA SER A 69 8.15 -8.50 20.48
C SER A 69 7.72 -7.03 20.45
N PHE A 70 6.42 -6.84 20.20
CA PHE A 70 5.75 -5.55 20.23
C PHE A 70 4.44 -5.67 20.98
N TYR A 71 4.15 -4.70 21.84
CA TYR A 71 2.94 -4.68 22.65
C TYR A 71 2.66 -3.31 23.24
N THR A 72 1.39 -3.08 23.60
CA THR A 72 0.96 -1.89 24.32
C THR A 72 1.04 -2.15 25.82
N LEU A 73 1.62 -1.20 26.56
CA LEU A 73 1.64 -1.18 28.01
C LEU A 73 0.30 -0.68 28.58
N THR A 74 0.06 -0.90 29.87
CA THR A 74 -1.15 -0.41 30.57
C THR A 74 -1.28 1.11 30.55
N SER A 75 -0.17 1.80 30.38
CA SER A 75 -0.11 3.26 30.19
C SER A 75 -0.62 3.76 28.84
N GLY A 76 -0.83 2.86 27.87
CA GLY A 76 -1.07 3.20 26.48
C GLY A 76 0.21 3.43 25.65
N ARG A 77 1.38 3.50 26.29
CA ARG A 77 2.67 3.59 25.58
C ARG A 77 2.99 2.27 24.88
N LEU A 78 3.74 2.34 23.81
CA LEU A 78 4.17 1.16 23.03
C LEU A 78 5.53 0.67 23.46
N CYS A 79 5.72 -0.63 23.45
CA CYS A 79 6.99 -1.27 23.77
C CYS A 79 7.43 -2.16 22.60
N VAL A 80 8.66 -1.93 22.13
CA VAL A 80 9.40 -2.83 21.23
C VAL A 80 10.53 -3.44 22.00
N ALA A 81 10.70 -4.76 21.94
CA ALA A 81 11.76 -5.47 22.63
C ALA A 81 12.47 -6.44 21.69
N LEU A 82 13.78 -6.45 21.75
CA LEU A 82 14.65 -7.45 21.14
C LEU A 82 15.20 -8.41 22.20
N SER A 83 15.40 -9.66 21.84
CA SER A 83 15.93 -10.68 22.74
C SER A 83 17.03 -11.49 22.07
N CYS A 84 18.13 -11.69 22.83
CA CYS A 84 19.32 -12.40 22.39
C CYS A 84 19.79 -13.39 23.44
N PRO A 85 20.47 -14.48 23.03
CA PRO A 85 21.24 -15.30 23.96
C PRO A 85 22.37 -14.50 24.61
N ALA A 86 22.60 -14.70 25.90
CA ALA A 86 23.62 -13.99 26.68
C ALA A 86 24.54 -14.95 27.49
N GLY A 87 24.88 -16.07 26.91
CA GLY A 87 25.72 -17.08 27.52
C GLY A 87 24.96 -18.12 28.37
N ALA A 88 25.67 -18.91 29.18
CA ALA A 88 25.08 -19.94 29.99
C ALA A 88 24.22 -19.38 31.14
N GLU A 89 23.13 -20.09 31.46
CA GLU A 89 22.29 -19.78 32.63
C GLU A 89 23.01 -20.10 33.93
N HIS A 90 22.88 -19.26 34.96
CA HIS A 90 23.57 -19.39 36.22
C HIS A 90 22.98 -20.48 37.15
N THR A 91 21.72 -20.85 36.95
CA THR A 91 20.94 -21.69 37.86
C THR A 91 21.33 -23.17 37.82
N GLY A 92 22.29 -23.60 37.01
CA GLY A 92 22.68 -25.00 36.84
C GLY A 92 21.64 -25.90 36.22
N ARG A 93 20.47 -25.36 35.82
CA ARG A 93 19.39 -26.10 35.15
C ARG A 93 19.69 -26.38 33.66
N GLY A 94 20.84 -25.92 33.17
CA GLY A 94 21.17 -25.94 31.74
C GLY A 94 20.41 -24.88 30.96
N GLY A 95 20.81 -24.68 29.70
CA GLY A 95 20.17 -23.72 28.81
C GLY A 95 20.92 -22.38 28.70
N GLN A 96 20.33 -21.49 27.93
CA GLN A 96 20.91 -20.15 27.64
C GLN A 96 20.22 -19.10 28.47
N ARG A 97 21.01 -18.19 29.03
CA ARG A 97 20.53 -16.94 29.59
C ARG A 97 20.03 -16.04 28.45
N ILE A 98 18.88 -15.42 28.65
CA ILE A 98 18.28 -14.49 27.69
C ILE A 98 18.53 -13.07 28.17
N TYR A 99 18.99 -12.23 27.26
CA TYR A 99 19.05 -10.79 27.40
C TYR A 99 17.96 -10.16 26.57
N THR A 100 17.17 -9.28 27.17
CA THR A 100 16.12 -8.52 26.49
C THR A 100 16.33 -7.06 26.72
N HIS A 101 16.44 -6.29 25.64
CA HIS A 101 16.43 -4.83 25.65
C HIS A 101 15.08 -4.34 25.12
N SER A 102 14.42 -3.52 25.90
CA SER A 102 13.12 -2.94 25.59
C SER A 102 13.21 -1.43 25.46
N VAL A 103 12.57 -0.86 24.43
CA VAL A 103 12.36 0.57 24.29
C VAL A 103 10.88 0.87 24.38
N VAL A 104 10.52 1.97 25.06
CA VAL A 104 9.15 2.39 25.34
C VAL A 104 8.96 3.83 24.89
N PHE A 105 7.96 4.08 24.07
CA PHE A 105 7.69 5.39 23.46
C PHE A 105 6.19 5.69 23.40
N ALA A 106 5.83 6.94 23.12
CA ALA A 106 4.45 7.39 23.02
C ALA A 106 3.74 6.79 21.78
N ALA A 107 2.47 6.47 21.90
CA ALA A 107 1.75 5.76 20.84
C ALA A 107 1.54 6.61 19.56
N ASP A 108 1.43 7.93 19.69
CA ASP A 108 1.33 8.89 18.59
C ASP A 108 2.59 8.96 17.73
N GLU A 109 3.77 8.71 18.31
CA GLU A 109 5.04 8.64 17.59
C GLU A 109 5.10 7.45 16.60
N PHE A 110 4.26 6.43 16.77
CA PHE A 110 4.32 5.23 15.95
C PHE A 110 3.93 5.47 14.47
N ALA A 111 3.15 6.50 14.21
CA ALA A 111 2.84 6.92 12.83
C ALA A 111 4.11 7.37 12.08
N HIS A 112 5.05 8.03 12.77
CA HIS A 112 6.34 8.44 12.21
C HIS A 112 7.27 7.25 11.92
N CYS A 113 7.01 6.09 12.54
CA CYS A 113 7.66 4.82 12.23
C CYS A 113 6.91 4.04 11.11
N ALA A 114 6.05 4.67 10.33
CA ALA A 114 5.17 4.04 9.33
C ALA A 114 4.34 2.88 9.91
N PHE A 115 3.98 2.94 11.19
CA PHE A 115 3.31 1.88 11.94
C PHE A 115 4.03 0.53 11.86
N ASN A 116 5.36 0.53 11.77
CA ASN A 116 6.15 -0.68 11.67
C ASN A 116 7.18 -0.79 12.81
N ALA A 117 6.93 -1.70 13.76
CA ALA A 117 7.84 -1.96 14.88
C ALA A 117 9.22 -2.47 14.44
N PHE A 118 9.34 -3.03 13.21
CA PHE A 118 10.63 -3.50 12.69
C PHE A 118 11.55 -2.34 12.28
N HIS A 119 11.02 -1.16 11.95
CA HIS A 119 11.87 0.03 11.79
C HIS A 119 12.51 0.43 13.12
N VAL A 120 11.76 0.36 14.22
CA VAL A 120 12.29 0.59 15.56
C VAL A 120 13.32 -0.47 15.93
N LEU A 121 13.08 -1.76 15.63
CA LEU A 121 14.03 -2.85 15.86
C LEU A 121 15.34 -2.64 15.08
N ARG A 122 15.27 -2.21 13.82
CA ARG A 122 16.48 -1.90 13.02
C ARG A 122 17.28 -0.75 13.65
N ALA A 123 16.59 0.30 14.10
CA ALA A 123 17.24 1.41 14.80
C ALA A 123 17.88 0.97 16.13
N MET A 124 17.21 0.08 16.88
CA MET A 124 17.79 -0.51 18.10
C MET A 124 19.06 -1.32 17.80
N ILE A 125 19.06 -2.08 16.69
CA ILE A 125 20.23 -2.85 16.26
C ILE A 125 21.36 -1.94 15.80
N ALA A 126 21.05 -0.89 15.03
CA ALA A 126 22.01 0.13 14.60
C ALA A 126 22.64 0.89 15.79
N ALA A 127 21.92 1.01 16.91
CA ALA A 127 22.40 1.56 18.16
C ALA A 127 23.08 0.50 19.08
N ASP A 128 23.39 -0.68 18.56
CA ASP A 128 24.05 -1.80 19.28
C ASP A 128 23.29 -2.31 20.52
N LEU A 129 21.99 -2.04 20.66
CA LEU A 129 21.20 -2.45 21.83
C LEU A 129 20.98 -3.99 21.88
N HIS A 130 21.31 -4.70 20.81
CA HIS A 130 21.29 -6.16 20.74
C HIS A 130 22.49 -6.82 21.44
N GLN A 131 23.54 -6.06 21.72
CA GLN A 131 24.72 -6.58 22.41
C GLN A 131 24.48 -6.68 23.93
N PRO A 132 24.66 -7.88 24.53
CA PRO A 132 24.36 -8.07 25.94
C PRO A 132 25.23 -7.22 26.88
N CYS A 133 24.65 -6.19 27.47
CA CYS A 133 25.28 -5.43 28.53
C CYS A 133 24.87 -6.02 29.90
N LEU A 134 25.73 -6.83 30.49
CA LEU A 134 25.44 -7.54 31.75
C LEU A 134 25.74 -6.76 33.01
N LYS A 135 26.39 -5.59 32.90
CA LYS A 135 26.69 -4.67 34.01
C LYS A 135 26.31 -3.24 33.59
N PRO A 136 25.05 -2.99 33.20
CA PRO A 136 24.62 -1.62 32.89
C PRO A 136 24.59 -0.78 34.17
N PRO A 137 24.66 0.56 34.06
CA PRO A 137 24.32 1.44 35.17
C PRO A 137 22.85 1.16 35.56
N PRO A 138 22.50 1.11 36.86
CA PRO A 138 21.14 0.77 37.29
C PRO A 138 20.10 1.80 36.83
N VAL A 139 20.50 3.04 36.58
CA VAL A 139 19.69 4.09 35.97
C VAL A 139 20.30 4.39 34.61
N MET A 140 19.48 4.24 33.57
CA MET A 140 19.83 4.49 32.16
C MET A 140 19.20 5.82 31.71
N GLU A 141 19.89 6.57 30.89
CA GLU A 141 19.30 7.74 30.24
C GLU A 141 18.25 7.32 29.20
N GLU A 142 17.37 8.23 28.80
CA GLU A 142 16.55 8.06 27.59
C GLU A 142 17.46 7.91 26.38
N ILE A 143 17.00 7.16 25.39
CA ILE A 143 17.71 7.00 24.11
C ILE A 143 16.92 7.68 22.99
N VAL A 144 17.63 8.26 22.04
CA VAL A 144 17.07 8.74 20.79
C VAL A 144 17.48 7.78 19.68
N LEU A 145 16.49 7.20 19.01
CA LEU A 145 16.69 6.29 17.90
C LEU A 145 16.38 7.01 16.59
N GLU A 146 17.30 6.93 15.63
CA GLU A 146 17.08 7.44 14.29
C GLU A 146 16.35 6.39 13.45
N ILE A 147 15.08 6.68 13.13
CA ILE A 147 14.20 5.76 12.40
C ILE A 147 14.29 6.03 10.91
N ASP A 148 14.69 5.02 10.15
CA ASP A 148 14.58 5.01 8.70
C ASP A 148 13.36 4.15 8.31
N THR A 149 12.40 4.75 7.57
CA THR A 149 11.19 4.07 7.13
C THR A 149 11.28 3.55 5.69
N GLN A 150 12.44 3.67 5.05
CA GLN A 150 12.64 3.17 3.69
C GLN A 150 12.99 1.67 3.70
N TYR A 151 12.48 0.97 2.71
CA TYR A 151 12.89 -0.40 2.40
C TYR A 151 13.85 -0.35 1.21
N ASP A 152 15.04 -0.87 1.38
CA ASP A 152 15.95 -1.18 0.29
C ASP A 152 15.82 -2.66 -0.12
N ASN A 153 16.52 -3.05 -1.19
CA ASN A 153 16.50 -4.42 -1.69
C ASN A 153 17.12 -5.44 -0.71
N MET A 154 17.93 -4.96 0.24
CA MET A 154 18.60 -5.80 1.24
C MET A 154 17.76 -6.03 2.49
N THR A 155 16.86 -5.08 2.79
CA THR A 155 16.03 -5.09 4.01
C THR A 155 14.56 -5.41 3.72
N THR A 156 14.18 -5.67 2.47
CA THR A 156 12.80 -6.03 2.12
C THR A 156 12.42 -7.33 2.82
N PRO A 157 11.39 -7.33 3.68
CA PRO A 157 10.96 -8.53 4.40
C PRO A 157 10.41 -9.57 3.42
N ILE A 158 10.74 -10.83 3.66
CA ILE A 158 10.31 -11.95 2.85
C ILE A 158 9.28 -12.76 3.62
N LEU A 159 8.07 -12.87 3.09
CA LEU A 159 7.07 -13.75 3.66
C LEU A 159 7.44 -15.21 3.36
N HIS A 160 7.36 -16.06 4.36
CA HIS A 160 7.56 -17.50 4.20
C HIS A 160 6.62 -18.05 3.11
N GLU A 161 7.14 -18.89 2.21
CA GLU A 161 6.41 -19.38 1.04
C GLU A 161 5.03 -19.96 1.38
N GLY A 162 4.94 -20.72 2.48
CA GLY A 162 3.68 -21.25 2.98
C GLY A 162 2.65 -20.22 3.42
N LEU A 163 3.03 -18.93 3.61
CA LEU A 163 2.15 -17.84 3.97
C LEU A 163 1.83 -16.90 2.78
N CYS A 164 2.50 -17.05 1.63
CA CYS A 164 2.25 -16.20 0.45
C CYS A 164 0.85 -16.41 -0.18
N GLY A 165 0.06 -17.33 0.35
CA GLY A 165 -1.26 -17.67 -0.17
C GLY A 165 -2.33 -17.69 0.93
N PRO A 166 -3.17 -18.73 0.86
CA PRO A 166 -4.35 -18.92 1.71
C PRO A 166 -4.14 -18.81 3.20
N ALA A 167 -3.04 -19.35 3.67
CA ALA A 167 -2.75 -19.41 5.10
C ALA A 167 -2.44 -18.03 5.66
N GLY A 168 -1.61 -17.25 4.96
CA GLY A 168 -1.31 -15.87 5.36
C GLY A 168 -2.58 -15.01 5.38
N CYS A 169 -3.45 -15.14 4.38
CA CYS A 169 -4.74 -14.45 4.36
C CYS A 169 -5.61 -14.84 5.57
N ARG A 170 -5.67 -16.14 5.93
CA ARG A 170 -6.44 -16.61 7.08
C ARG A 170 -5.89 -16.06 8.40
N VAL A 171 -4.58 -16.08 8.57
CA VAL A 171 -3.91 -15.51 9.74
C VAL A 171 -4.21 -14.01 9.84
N LEU A 172 -4.09 -13.29 8.73
CA LEU A 172 -4.35 -11.85 8.68
C LEU A 172 -5.81 -11.52 9.00
N GLU A 173 -6.76 -12.28 8.44
CA GLU A 173 -8.18 -12.14 8.80
C GLU A 173 -8.46 -12.41 10.27
N GLY A 174 -7.79 -13.41 10.85
CA GLY A 174 -7.88 -13.71 12.28
C GLY A 174 -7.42 -12.53 13.11
N VAL A 175 -6.25 -11.96 12.79
CA VAL A 175 -5.72 -10.75 13.44
C VAL A 175 -6.69 -9.57 13.32
N LEU A 176 -7.25 -9.33 12.13
CA LEU A 176 -8.22 -8.25 11.89
C LEU A 176 -9.56 -8.43 12.62
N ARG A 177 -9.84 -9.63 13.13
CA ARG A 177 -10.98 -9.97 13.98
C ARG A 177 -10.62 -10.06 15.47
N ASP A 178 -9.46 -9.51 15.86
CA ASP A 178 -8.91 -9.56 17.23
C ASP A 178 -8.75 -10.98 17.80
N ARG A 179 -8.56 -11.99 16.93
CA ARG A 179 -8.30 -13.37 17.33
C ARG A 179 -6.81 -13.60 17.45
N SER A 180 -6.39 -14.24 18.55
CA SER A 180 -4.99 -14.63 18.72
C SER A 180 -4.61 -15.71 17.70
N GLN A 181 -3.53 -15.45 16.96
CA GLN A 181 -2.99 -16.33 15.94
C GLN A 181 -1.63 -16.87 16.37
N ILE A 182 -1.44 -18.17 16.25
CA ILE A 182 -0.15 -18.82 16.43
C ILE A 182 0.24 -19.47 15.11
N VAL A 183 1.41 -19.11 14.59
CA VAL A 183 1.91 -19.60 13.31
C VAL A 183 3.24 -20.30 13.53
N ASP A 184 3.29 -21.58 13.18
CA ASP A 184 4.51 -22.37 13.20
C ASP A 184 5.13 -22.37 11.79
N LEU A 185 6.33 -21.77 11.68
CA LEU A 185 7.00 -21.51 10.40
C LEU A 185 8.19 -22.44 10.12
N GLY A 186 8.71 -23.13 11.13
CA GLY A 186 9.96 -23.86 10.96
C GLY A 186 11.23 -23.01 10.80
N GLY A 187 11.10 -21.66 10.76
CA GLY A 187 12.20 -20.71 10.59
C GLY A 187 11.71 -19.34 10.11
N ASN A 188 12.60 -18.39 9.88
CA ASN A 188 12.31 -17.07 9.30
C ASN A 188 11.23 -16.26 10.05
N CYS A 189 11.12 -16.42 11.37
CA CYS A 189 10.06 -15.84 12.16
C CYS A 189 10.02 -14.31 12.09
N LEU A 190 11.17 -13.64 12.11
CA LEU A 190 11.26 -12.18 12.14
C LEU A 190 10.79 -11.57 10.80
N PHE A 191 11.39 -11.99 9.69
CA PHE A 191 11.03 -11.49 8.36
C PHE A 191 9.58 -11.81 8.00
N SER A 192 9.12 -13.03 8.29
CA SER A 192 7.75 -13.42 8.02
C SER A 192 6.74 -12.66 8.87
N THR A 193 7.09 -12.32 10.12
CA THR A 193 6.25 -11.48 10.97
C THR A 193 6.12 -10.09 10.37
N GLU A 194 7.23 -9.45 9.97
CA GLU A 194 7.20 -8.14 9.35
C GLU A 194 6.36 -8.17 8.06
N ALA A 195 6.65 -9.10 7.15
CA ALA A 195 5.94 -9.22 5.88
C ALA A 195 4.43 -9.45 6.06
N LEU A 196 4.04 -10.26 7.05
CA LEU A 196 2.63 -10.47 7.38
C LEU A 196 1.97 -9.20 7.93
N LEU A 197 2.64 -8.52 8.87
CA LEU A 197 2.12 -7.27 9.47
C LEU A 197 1.95 -6.16 8.42
N LEU A 198 2.79 -6.12 7.39
CA LEU A 198 2.63 -5.18 6.28
C LEU A 198 1.32 -5.37 5.51
N GLY A 199 0.69 -6.54 5.58
CA GLY A 199 -0.65 -6.77 5.07
C GLY A 199 -1.79 -6.14 5.90
N LEU A 200 -1.49 -5.62 7.10
CA LEU A 200 -2.45 -4.88 7.92
C LEU A 200 -2.42 -3.38 7.59
N PRO A 201 -3.55 -2.68 7.67
CA PRO A 201 -3.57 -1.21 7.68
C PRO A 201 -2.74 -0.65 8.84
N GLY A 202 -2.12 0.53 8.66
CA GLY A 202 -1.27 1.15 9.67
C GLY A 202 -1.86 1.19 11.09
N PRO A 203 -3.07 1.74 11.33
CA PRO A 203 -3.68 1.76 12.65
C PRO A 203 -3.99 0.38 13.23
N ALA A 204 -4.24 -0.63 12.39
CA ALA A 204 -4.40 -2.01 12.85
C ALA A 204 -3.08 -2.60 13.32
N ARG A 205 -1.94 -2.25 12.68
CA ARG A 205 -0.60 -2.64 13.14
C ARG A 205 -0.29 -2.10 14.53
N ALA A 206 -0.68 -0.84 14.82
CA ALA A 206 -0.49 -0.25 16.14
C ALA A 206 -1.21 -1.02 17.26
N LYS A 207 -2.35 -1.65 16.93
CA LYS A 207 -3.14 -2.46 17.87
C LYS A 207 -2.69 -3.93 17.93
N THR A 208 -1.90 -4.40 16.96
CA THR A 208 -1.51 -5.80 16.83
C THR A 208 -0.24 -6.08 17.63
N SER A 209 -0.38 -6.68 18.80
CA SER A 209 0.77 -7.17 19.56
C SER A 209 1.33 -8.45 18.93
N PHE A 210 2.67 -8.57 18.87
CA PHE A 210 3.29 -9.78 18.35
C PHE A 210 4.46 -10.29 19.18
N GLY A 211 4.79 -11.57 19.00
CA GLY A 211 6.03 -12.19 19.43
C GLY A 211 6.56 -13.07 18.29
N ALA A 212 7.78 -12.76 17.82
CA ALA A 212 8.48 -13.50 16.78
C ALA A 212 9.73 -14.18 17.38
N GLY A 213 9.94 -15.47 17.09
CA GLY A 213 11.04 -16.24 17.64
C GLY A 213 10.91 -16.56 19.14
N LEU A 214 9.77 -16.26 19.74
CA LEU A 214 9.47 -16.54 21.15
C LEU A 214 8.63 -17.81 21.30
N ARG A 215 8.96 -18.66 22.26
CA ARG A 215 8.08 -19.78 22.65
C ARG A 215 6.75 -19.25 23.19
N PHE A 216 5.68 -19.92 22.82
CA PHE A 216 4.35 -19.59 23.31
C PHE A 216 4.28 -19.71 24.85
N SER A 217 3.65 -18.71 25.46
CA SER A 217 3.33 -18.71 26.88
C SER A 217 1.95 -18.12 27.13
N PRO A 218 1.03 -18.81 27.82
CA PRO A 218 -0.30 -18.29 28.12
C PRO A 218 -0.29 -17.00 28.94
N SER A 219 0.78 -16.74 29.68
CA SER A 219 0.96 -15.51 30.45
C SER A 219 1.33 -14.30 29.61
N ARG A 220 1.85 -14.51 28.39
CA ARG A 220 2.23 -13.48 27.42
C ARG A 220 1.26 -13.47 26.25
N LYS A 221 0.06 -12.98 26.51
CA LYS A 221 -0.97 -12.86 25.46
C LYS A 221 -0.51 -11.91 24.36
N ARG A 222 -0.56 -12.36 23.12
CA ARG A 222 -0.27 -11.60 21.91
C ARG A 222 -1.36 -11.89 20.89
N THR A 223 -1.60 -10.92 20.01
CA THR A 223 -2.48 -11.13 18.86
C THR A 223 -1.83 -12.06 17.83
N LEU A 224 -0.52 -11.96 17.66
CA LEU A 224 0.25 -12.78 16.71
C LEU A 224 1.47 -13.39 17.37
N HIS A 225 1.61 -14.71 17.29
CA HIS A 225 2.82 -15.45 17.65
C HIS A 225 3.38 -16.14 16.41
N MET A 226 4.60 -15.79 16.04
CA MET A 226 5.36 -16.45 14.98
C MET A 226 6.50 -17.24 15.65
N LEU A 227 6.45 -18.55 15.54
CA LEU A 227 7.37 -19.42 16.27
C LEU A 227 7.83 -20.61 15.42
N HIS A 228 8.81 -21.30 15.92
CA HIS A 228 9.22 -22.62 15.45
C HIS A 228 9.03 -23.62 16.59
N ASP A 229 8.12 -24.57 16.40
CA ASP A 229 7.77 -25.58 17.42
C ASP A 229 8.37 -26.94 17.07
N GLU A 230 9.71 -27.04 17.10
CA GLU A 230 10.47 -28.28 16.77
C GLU A 230 9.95 -29.54 17.47
N LYS A 231 9.31 -29.39 18.64
CA LYS A 231 8.88 -30.51 19.47
C LYS A 231 7.37 -30.72 19.50
N GLY A 232 6.59 -29.94 18.75
CA GLY A 232 5.12 -29.99 18.77
C GLY A 232 4.49 -29.67 20.12
N MET A 233 5.27 -29.08 21.05
CA MET A 233 4.82 -28.83 22.44
C MET A 233 3.81 -27.71 22.53
N THR A 234 3.85 -26.74 21.60
CA THR A 234 2.93 -25.61 21.59
C THR A 234 1.51 -26.09 21.33
N LYS A 235 1.32 -26.98 20.35
CA LYS A 235 0.02 -27.54 20.01
C LYS A 235 -0.65 -28.25 21.21
N GLN A 236 0.12 -28.96 22.03
CA GLN A 236 -0.38 -29.61 23.26
C GLN A 236 -0.81 -28.57 24.33
N ARG A 237 -0.08 -27.47 24.46
CA ARG A 237 -0.37 -26.40 25.43
C ARG A 237 -1.58 -25.54 25.03
N LEU A 238 -2.04 -25.64 23.78
CA LEU A 238 -3.16 -24.87 23.26
C LEU A 238 -4.53 -25.48 23.46
N VAL A 239 -4.58 -26.74 23.93
CA VAL A 239 -5.85 -27.42 24.17
C VAL A 239 -6.72 -26.58 25.11
N GLY A 240 -7.90 -26.20 24.65
CA GLY A 240 -8.85 -25.36 25.39
C GLY A 240 -8.55 -23.85 25.42
N GLN A 241 -7.54 -23.36 24.71
CA GLN A 241 -7.29 -21.93 24.56
C GLN A 241 -8.01 -21.36 23.32
N PRO A 242 -8.59 -20.14 23.40
CA PRO A 242 -9.27 -19.50 22.28
C PRO A 242 -8.25 -18.87 21.30
N VAL A 243 -7.42 -19.69 20.69
CA VAL A 243 -6.37 -19.28 19.75
C VAL A 243 -6.45 -20.11 18.48
N ASP A 244 -6.19 -19.48 17.33
CA ASP A 244 -6.07 -20.20 16.06
C ASP A 244 -4.62 -20.63 15.86
N TYR A 245 -4.40 -21.89 15.55
CA TYR A 245 -3.07 -22.44 15.28
C TYR A 245 -2.94 -22.76 13.78
N THR A 246 -1.93 -22.22 13.15
CA THR A 246 -1.58 -22.47 11.76
C THR A 246 -0.19 -23.11 11.69
N ASP A 247 -0.14 -24.34 11.21
CA ASP A 247 1.09 -25.06 10.88
C ASP A 247 1.32 -24.92 9.38
N THR A 248 2.41 -24.28 8.98
CA THR A 248 2.71 -24.03 7.56
C THR A 248 3.05 -25.28 6.78
N ALA A 249 3.46 -26.38 7.46
CA ALA A 249 3.69 -27.67 6.81
C ALA A 249 2.38 -28.41 6.44
N HIS A 250 1.23 -28.03 7.02
CA HIS A 250 -0.05 -28.73 6.86
C HIS A 250 -1.17 -27.76 6.41
N LEU A 251 -0.90 -26.96 5.40
CA LEU A 251 -1.81 -25.90 4.94
C LEU A 251 -3.05 -26.47 4.23
N GLN A 252 -4.21 -26.10 4.73
CA GLN A 252 -5.49 -26.35 4.07
C GLN A 252 -5.82 -25.27 3.05
N ALA A 253 -6.59 -25.64 2.00
CA ALA A 253 -7.04 -24.74 0.95
C ALA A 253 -7.75 -23.47 1.47
N LEU A 254 -7.71 -22.40 0.66
CA LEU A 254 -8.39 -21.12 0.90
C LEU A 254 -9.89 -21.23 1.14
N PRO A 255 -10.48 -20.26 1.87
CA PRO A 255 -11.89 -19.96 1.68
C PRO A 255 -12.16 -19.63 0.21
N ALA A 256 -13.28 -20.11 -0.32
CA ALA A 256 -13.60 -20.01 -1.74
C ALA A 256 -13.67 -18.58 -2.30
N ASN A 257 -13.86 -17.57 -1.42
CA ASN A 257 -13.94 -16.16 -1.80
C ASN A 257 -13.15 -15.30 -0.80
N PRO A 258 -11.88 -14.98 -1.06
CA PRO A 258 -11.14 -14.01 -0.26
C PRO A 258 -11.71 -12.60 -0.45
N SER A 259 -11.66 -11.76 0.57
CA SER A 259 -12.01 -10.35 0.48
C SER A 259 -11.14 -9.61 -0.55
N ALA A 260 -11.60 -8.47 -1.07
CA ALA A 260 -10.80 -7.68 -2.01
C ALA A 260 -9.49 -7.20 -1.37
N TRP A 261 -9.50 -6.88 -0.07
CA TRP A 261 -8.28 -6.57 0.69
C TRP A 261 -7.31 -7.75 0.69
N MET A 262 -7.78 -8.97 1.01
CA MET A 262 -6.91 -10.15 1.03
C MET A 262 -6.37 -10.51 -0.36
N THR A 263 -7.16 -10.32 -1.41
CA THR A 263 -6.74 -10.51 -2.80
C THR A 263 -5.60 -9.53 -3.16
N PHE A 264 -5.73 -8.27 -2.78
CA PHE A 264 -4.71 -7.24 -2.96
C PHE A 264 -3.41 -7.61 -2.22
N VAL A 265 -3.49 -7.92 -0.93
CA VAL A 265 -2.33 -8.27 -0.09
C VAL A 265 -1.63 -9.54 -0.61
N ALA A 266 -2.39 -10.61 -0.90
CA ALA A 266 -1.85 -11.85 -1.42
C ALA A 266 -1.11 -11.68 -2.75
N ARG A 267 -1.61 -10.80 -3.62
CA ARG A 267 -0.94 -10.46 -4.88
C ARG A 267 0.40 -9.78 -4.65
N ARG A 268 0.48 -8.83 -3.70
CA ARG A 268 1.75 -8.18 -3.32
C ARG A 268 2.76 -9.18 -2.78
N TRP A 269 2.33 -10.06 -1.89
CA TRP A 269 3.20 -11.12 -1.36
C TRP A 269 3.71 -12.06 -2.46
N LYS A 270 2.80 -12.52 -3.33
CA LYS A 270 3.16 -13.43 -4.43
C LYS A 270 4.18 -12.80 -5.40
N ASN A 271 4.11 -11.49 -5.60
CA ASN A 271 5.02 -10.74 -6.47
C ASN A 271 6.33 -10.32 -5.76
N GLY A 272 6.46 -10.55 -4.45
CA GLY A 272 7.60 -10.05 -3.67
C GLY A 272 7.56 -8.54 -3.39
N ASP A 273 6.42 -7.88 -3.61
CA ASP A 273 6.26 -6.41 -3.54
C ASP A 273 6.02 -5.90 -2.10
N CYS A 274 6.72 -6.45 -1.10
CA CYS A 274 6.51 -6.07 0.32
C CYS A 274 6.81 -4.58 0.58
N ALA A 275 7.81 -4.01 -0.07
CA ALA A 275 8.11 -2.57 0.06
C ALA A 275 6.94 -1.71 -0.45
N LYS A 276 6.37 -2.06 -1.59
CA LYS A 276 5.19 -1.38 -2.14
C LYS A 276 3.98 -1.57 -1.24
N LEU A 277 3.75 -2.79 -0.74
CA LEU A 277 2.69 -3.08 0.23
C LEU A 277 2.84 -2.22 1.48
N ALA A 278 4.06 -2.05 2.00
CA ALA A 278 4.34 -1.21 3.16
C ALA A 278 3.87 0.23 2.96
N ILE A 279 4.20 0.82 1.80
CA ILE A 279 3.80 2.19 1.44
C ILE A 279 2.28 2.31 1.29
N GLU A 280 1.66 1.37 0.57
CA GLU A 280 0.22 1.37 0.29
C GLU A 280 -0.62 1.22 1.57
N THR A 281 -0.17 0.40 2.52
CA THR A 281 -0.88 0.09 3.76
C THR A 281 -0.53 1.00 4.94
N SER A 282 0.60 1.73 4.90
CA SER A 282 0.99 2.71 5.93
C SER A 282 0.24 4.03 5.80
N ARG A 283 -0.42 4.30 4.67
CA ARG A 283 -1.28 5.46 4.52
C ARG A 283 -2.28 5.48 5.70
N ALA A 284 -2.38 6.63 6.38
CA ALA A 284 -3.23 6.77 7.55
C ALA A 284 -4.71 6.59 7.14
N PHE A 285 -5.31 5.52 7.58
CA PHE A 285 -6.73 5.27 7.44
C PHE A 285 -7.38 5.67 8.77
N GLU A 286 -8.15 6.72 8.82
CA GLU A 286 -8.80 7.20 10.05
C GLU A 286 -9.80 6.18 10.60
N ASP A 287 -10.49 5.46 9.71
CA ASP A 287 -11.37 4.33 10.10
C ASP A 287 -11.17 3.16 9.15
N VAL A 288 -10.72 2.04 9.69
CA VAL A 288 -10.45 0.83 8.91
C VAL A 288 -11.45 -0.27 9.21
N GLY A 289 -12.72 0.08 9.25
CA GLY A 289 -13.80 -0.91 9.28
C GLY A 289 -13.71 -1.88 8.10
N ALA A 290 -14.33 -3.06 8.24
CA ALA A 290 -14.27 -4.11 7.21
C ALA A 290 -14.73 -3.61 5.83
N ALA A 291 -15.76 -2.77 5.76
CA ALA A 291 -16.29 -2.23 4.52
C ALA A 291 -15.31 -1.27 3.83
N ALA A 292 -14.58 -0.42 4.58
CA ALA A 292 -13.57 0.47 4.02
C ALA A 292 -12.39 -0.32 3.46
N ARG A 293 -11.91 -1.33 4.19
CA ARG A 293 -10.86 -2.23 3.69
C ARG A 293 -11.25 -2.92 2.39
N GLU A 294 -12.50 -3.37 2.28
CA GLU A 294 -13.01 -4.02 1.07
C GLU A 294 -12.99 -3.07 -0.13
N ARG A 295 -13.45 -1.82 0.04
CA ARG A 295 -13.41 -0.80 -1.02
C ARG A 295 -11.99 -0.46 -1.43
N ILE A 296 -11.09 -0.24 -0.47
CA ILE A 296 -9.68 0.11 -0.73
C ILE A 296 -8.96 -1.06 -1.42
N GLY A 297 -9.16 -2.28 -0.95
CA GLY A 297 -8.62 -3.48 -1.60
C GLY A 297 -9.12 -3.62 -3.04
N GLY A 298 -10.41 -3.32 -3.29
CA GLY A 298 -11.00 -3.28 -4.62
C GLY A 298 -10.30 -2.24 -5.52
N LEU A 299 -10.05 -1.03 -5.01
CA LEU A 299 -9.34 0.02 -5.76
C LEU A 299 -7.92 -0.40 -6.17
N TYR A 300 -7.15 -0.99 -5.26
CA TYR A 300 -5.81 -1.49 -5.59
C TYR A 300 -5.85 -2.66 -6.58
N ASN A 301 -6.84 -3.55 -6.46
CA ASN A 301 -7.03 -4.62 -7.43
C ASN A 301 -7.37 -4.06 -8.83
N ASP A 302 -8.20 -3.03 -8.91
CA ASP A 302 -8.52 -2.34 -10.16
C ASP A 302 -7.27 -1.69 -10.76
N ILE A 303 -6.43 -1.01 -9.95
CA ILE A 303 -5.16 -0.42 -10.39
C ILE A 303 -4.23 -1.46 -11.01
N ASP A 304 -4.12 -2.61 -10.38
CA ASP A 304 -3.24 -3.69 -10.87
C ASP A 304 -3.81 -4.37 -12.12
N ALA A 305 -5.12 -4.37 -12.30
CA ALA A 305 -5.78 -4.96 -13.46
C ALA A 305 -5.76 -4.05 -14.71
N ILE A 306 -5.45 -2.75 -14.58
CA ILE A 306 -5.46 -1.77 -15.70
C ILE A 306 -4.78 -2.29 -16.98
N PRO A 307 -3.56 -2.89 -16.93
CA PRO A 307 -2.87 -3.33 -18.15
C PRO A 307 -3.63 -4.40 -18.93
N GLU A 308 -4.37 -5.26 -18.23
CA GLU A 308 -5.06 -6.43 -18.78
C GLU A 308 -6.52 -6.15 -19.16
N MET A 309 -7.08 -5.05 -18.66
CA MET A 309 -8.48 -4.69 -18.92
C MET A 309 -8.72 -4.35 -20.40
N ALA A 310 -9.82 -4.89 -20.94
CA ALA A 310 -10.32 -4.45 -22.24
C ALA A 310 -10.72 -2.96 -22.19
N THR A 311 -10.57 -2.26 -23.31
CA THR A 311 -10.77 -0.79 -23.40
C THR A 311 -12.13 -0.35 -22.87
N HIS A 312 -13.22 -1.05 -23.26
CA HIS A 312 -14.58 -0.74 -22.82
C HIS A 312 -14.81 -0.98 -21.32
N ALA A 313 -14.20 -2.03 -20.76
CA ALA A 313 -14.30 -2.36 -19.34
C ALA A 313 -13.52 -1.33 -18.50
N LEU A 314 -12.30 -0.99 -18.91
CA LEU A 314 -11.48 0.03 -18.24
C LEU A 314 -12.18 1.39 -18.23
N LEU A 315 -12.76 1.80 -19.36
CA LEU A 315 -13.53 3.05 -19.43
C LEU A 315 -14.75 3.01 -18.51
N ALA A 316 -15.50 1.89 -18.50
CA ALA A 316 -16.68 1.75 -17.66
C ALA A 316 -16.36 1.89 -16.18
N VAL A 317 -15.33 1.17 -15.70
CA VAL A 317 -14.88 1.24 -14.30
C VAL A 317 -14.37 2.65 -13.97
N SER A 318 -13.60 3.28 -14.87
CA SER A 318 -13.07 4.63 -14.64
C SER A 318 -14.18 5.68 -14.50
N LEU A 319 -15.22 5.61 -15.33
CA LEU A 319 -16.36 6.53 -15.25
C LEU A 319 -17.24 6.27 -14.00
N GLU A 320 -17.31 5.05 -13.53
CA GLU A 320 -17.96 4.72 -12.27
C GLU A 320 -17.20 5.29 -11.07
N ARG A 321 -15.87 5.13 -11.05
CA ARG A 321 -15.01 5.67 -9.99
C ARG A 321 -15.01 7.20 -9.94
N LEU A 322 -15.13 7.87 -11.09
CA LEU A 322 -15.29 9.34 -11.14
C LEU A 322 -16.54 9.84 -10.41
N ARG A 323 -17.63 9.06 -10.41
CA ARG A 323 -18.90 9.43 -9.79
C ARG A 323 -18.96 9.12 -8.30
N ASN A 324 -18.21 8.15 -7.86
CA ASN A 324 -18.23 7.62 -6.48
C ASN A 324 -16.99 8.11 -5.74
N VAL A 325 -17.06 9.34 -5.22
CA VAL A 325 -15.99 9.92 -4.41
C VAL A 325 -16.16 9.46 -2.96
N GLY A 326 -15.22 8.63 -2.47
CA GLY A 326 -15.17 8.15 -1.09
C GLY A 326 -14.54 9.15 -0.10
N ASN A 327 -14.04 8.64 1.03
CA ASN A 327 -13.28 9.45 1.99
C ASN A 327 -11.92 9.91 1.40
N ASP A 328 -11.17 10.77 2.10
CA ASP A 328 -9.92 11.38 1.59
C ASP A 328 -8.88 10.35 1.12
N VAL A 329 -8.79 9.20 1.79
CA VAL A 329 -7.87 8.13 1.40
C VAL A 329 -8.34 7.44 0.13
N GLU A 330 -9.63 7.12 0.04
CA GLU A 330 -10.23 6.54 -1.16
C GLU A 330 -10.11 7.50 -2.34
N GLN A 331 -10.24 8.82 -2.12
CA GLN A 331 -10.04 9.86 -3.13
C GLN A 331 -8.63 9.84 -3.71
N ASN A 332 -7.60 9.75 -2.85
CA ASN A 332 -6.21 9.71 -3.30
C ASN A 332 -5.90 8.45 -4.13
N ILE A 333 -6.42 7.28 -3.72
CA ILE A 333 -6.24 6.03 -4.45
C ILE A 333 -7.05 6.07 -5.77
N THR A 334 -8.26 6.63 -5.73
CA THR A 334 -9.09 6.84 -6.92
C THR A 334 -8.41 7.78 -7.91
N ALA A 335 -7.79 8.85 -7.45
CA ALA A 335 -7.02 9.77 -8.31
C ALA A 335 -5.82 9.07 -8.96
N GLU A 336 -5.13 8.19 -8.22
CA GLU A 336 -4.06 7.35 -8.78
C GLU A 336 -4.60 6.39 -9.86
N PHE A 337 -5.72 5.71 -9.58
CA PHE A 337 -6.39 4.85 -10.55
C PHE A 337 -6.77 5.61 -11.82
N LEU A 338 -7.43 6.76 -11.67
CA LEU A 338 -7.86 7.59 -12.80
C LEU A 338 -6.68 8.11 -13.62
N THR A 339 -5.58 8.48 -12.96
CA THR A 339 -4.37 8.92 -13.65
C THR A 339 -3.77 7.78 -14.51
N LYS A 340 -3.65 6.59 -13.94
CA LYS A 340 -3.10 5.42 -14.66
C LYS A 340 -4.05 4.93 -15.76
N SER A 341 -5.34 4.80 -15.45
CA SER A 341 -6.34 4.37 -16.42
C SER A 341 -6.50 5.37 -17.58
N GLY A 342 -6.49 6.67 -17.29
CA GLY A 342 -6.54 7.74 -18.29
C GLY A 342 -5.36 7.67 -19.27
N ARG A 343 -4.13 7.47 -18.78
CA ARG A 343 -2.94 7.28 -19.63
C ARG A 343 -3.07 6.03 -20.51
N THR A 344 -3.49 4.92 -19.92
CA THR A 344 -3.66 3.66 -20.66
C THR A 344 -4.75 3.76 -21.71
N LEU A 345 -5.90 4.37 -21.37
CA LEU A 345 -6.99 4.61 -22.31
C LEU A 345 -6.56 5.58 -23.43
N ALA A 346 -5.84 6.65 -23.12
CA ALA A 346 -5.34 7.59 -24.13
C ALA A 346 -4.43 6.89 -25.16
N ILE A 347 -3.56 5.98 -24.72
CA ILE A 347 -2.73 5.17 -25.62
C ILE A 347 -3.59 4.22 -26.47
N LYS A 348 -4.52 3.50 -25.84
CA LYS A 348 -5.43 2.57 -26.55
C LYS A 348 -6.30 3.32 -27.57
N PHE A 349 -6.83 4.48 -27.20
CA PHE A 349 -7.63 5.34 -28.08
C PHE A 349 -6.79 5.94 -29.23
N GLY A 350 -5.54 6.29 -28.95
CA GLY A 350 -4.63 6.80 -29.97
C GLY A 350 -4.37 5.79 -31.11
N ASN A 351 -4.45 4.50 -30.82
CA ASN A 351 -4.20 3.42 -31.78
C ASN A 351 -5.49 2.83 -32.38
N ALA A 352 -6.67 3.13 -31.83
CA ALA A 352 -7.96 2.63 -32.30
C ALA A 352 -8.51 3.47 -33.44
N SER A 353 -9.40 2.87 -34.26
CA SER A 353 -10.18 3.57 -35.28
C SER A 353 -11.34 4.37 -34.64
N TRP A 354 -11.83 5.38 -35.36
CA TRP A 354 -13.03 6.07 -34.91
C TRP A 354 -14.23 5.16 -34.75
N THR A 355 -14.39 4.19 -35.67
CA THR A 355 -15.52 3.23 -35.63
C THR A 355 -15.56 2.43 -34.32
N GLU A 356 -14.37 2.07 -33.80
CA GLU A 356 -14.27 1.36 -32.50
C GLU A 356 -14.55 2.30 -31.32
N LEU A 357 -14.21 3.57 -31.42
CA LEU A 357 -14.33 4.55 -30.35
C LEU A 357 -15.69 5.29 -30.32
N ALA A 358 -16.37 5.39 -31.46
CA ALA A 358 -17.64 6.13 -31.60
C ALA A 358 -18.69 5.79 -30.52
N PRO A 359 -18.88 4.51 -30.11
CA PRO A 359 -19.84 4.16 -29.05
C PRO A 359 -19.54 4.79 -27.69
N HIS A 360 -18.29 5.18 -27.44
CA HIS A 360 -17.86 5.77 -26.16
C HIS A 360 -18.01 7.29 -26.10
N TRP A 361 -18.11 7.96 -27.26
CA TRP A 361 -18.18 9.41 -27.37
C TRP A 361 -19.32 10.03 -26.56
N PRO A 362 -20.59 9.65 -26.72
CA PRO A 362 -21.69 10.28 -25.97
C PRO A 362 -21.51 10.16 -24.46
N ARG A 363 -20.99 9.01 -24.00
CA ARG A 363 -20.78 8.74 -22.60
C ARG A 363 -19.70 9.64 -21.99
N LEU A 364 -18.60 9.88 -22.72
CA LEU A 364 -17.54 10.80 -22.29
C LEU A 364 -18.01 12.24 -22.26
N VAL A 365 -18.73 12.70 -23.29
CA VAL A 365 -19.30 14.05 -23.33
C VAL A 365 -20.29 14.27 -22.19
N THR A 366 -21.21 13.34 -21.94
CA THR A 366 -22.15 13.42 -20.82
C THR A 366 -21.44 13.45 -19.47
N THR A 367 -20.36 12.66 -19.31
CA THR A 367 -19.58 12.65 -18.06
C THR A 367 -18.86 13.97 -17.85
N TRP A 368 -18.37 14.61 -18.92
CA TRP A 368 -17.76 15.93 -18.86
C TRP A 368 -18.70 16.98 -18.25
N HIS A 369 -19.97 16.96 -18.65
CA HIS A 369 -20.97 17.89 -18.12
C HIS A 369 -21.38 17.66 -16.68
N GLY A 370 -21.24 16.45 -16.18
CA GLY A 370 -21.78 16.03 -14.87
C GLY A 370 -20.77 15.99 -13.72
N VAL A 371 -19.47 16.21 -13.98
CA VAL A 371 -18.41 16.05 -12.96
C VAL A 371 -17.68 17.37 -12.79
N ASP A 372 -18.07 18.14 -11.77
CA ASP A 372 -17.31 19.28 -11.31
C ASP A 372 -15.92 18.84 -10.83
N GLY A 373 -14.87 19.29 -11.49
CA GLY A 373 -13.52 19.28 -10.97
C GLY A 373 -12.55 18.19 -11.45
N GLN A 374 -12.89 17.32 -12.41
CA GLN A 374 -11.92 16.36 -12.96
C GLN A 374 -11.77 16.40 -14.50
N PRO A 375 -11.50 17.57 -15.11
CA PRO A 375 -11.23 17.69 -16.55
C PRO A 375 -10.01 16.86 -16.96
N ALA A 376 -9.05 16.63 -16.06
CA ALA A 376 -7.78 15.96 -16.30
C ALA A 376 -7.91 14.49 -16.77
N PHE A 377 -9.00 13.80 -16.44
CA PHE A 377 -9.24 12.42 -16.91
C PHE A 377 -9.93 12.39 -18.28
N VAL A 378 -11.06 13.10 -18.43
CA VAL A 378 -11.92 13.01 -19.64
C VAL A 378 -11.30 13.71 -20.84
N GLN A 379 -10.63 14.82 -20.61
CA GLN A 379 -10.03 15.69 -21.60
C GLN A 379 -9.02 14.99 -22.55
N PRO A 380 -8.01 14.25 -22.04
CA PRO A 380 -7.09 13.54 -22.92
C PRO A 380 -7.76 12.46 -23.76
N LEU A 381 -8.85 11.84 -23.23
CA LEU A 381 -9.61 10.84 -23.95
C LEU A 381 -10.41 11.41 -25.10
N LEU A 382 -11.10 12.54 -24.88
CA LEU A 382 -11.80 13.26 -25.96
C LEU A 382 -10.83 13.73 -27.04
N ALA A 383 -9.64 14.23 -26.63
CA ALA A 383 -8.59 14.60 -27.56
C ALA A 383 -8.10 13.42 -28.41
N ALA A 384 -7.88 12.26 -27.79
CA ALA A 384 -7.47 11.07 -28.52
C ALA A 384 -8.55 10.57 -29.49
N MET A 385 -9.83 10.64 -29.09
CA MET A 385 -10.95 10.29 -29.96
C MET A 385 -11.09 11.24 -31.15
N LEU A 386 -10.93 12.55 -30.94
CA LEU A 386 -10.93 13.52 -32.04
C LEU A 386 -9.80 13.26 -33.03
N ARG A 387 -8.60 12.94 -32.54
CA ARG A 387 -7.47 12.57 -33.41
C ARG A 387 -7.74 11.29 -34.20
N ALA A 388 -8.42 10.30 -33.61
CA ALA A 388 -8.85 9.12 -34.35
C ALA A 388 -9.85 9.50 -35.46
N ALA A 389 -10.85 10.33 -35.14
CA ALA A 389 -11.79 10.84 -36.14
C ALA A 389 -11.09 11.63 -37.26
N MET A 390 -10.10 12.47 -36.91
CA MET A 390 -9.31 13.23 -37.91
C MET A 390 -8.54 12.33 -38.90
N ARG A 391 -8.12 11.14 -38.47
CA ARG A 391 -7.44 10.18 -39.35
C ARG A 391 -8.42 9.49 -40.29
N ASP A 392 -9.59 9.13 -39.77
CA ASP A 392 -10.56 8.28 -40.48
C ASP A 392 -11.55 9.10 -41.29
N ASP A 393 -12.07 10.21 -40.74
CA ASP A 393 -13.04 11.11 -41.37
C ASP A 393 -12.88 12.56 -40.85
N PRO A 394 -12.13 13.42 -41.55
CA PRO A 394 -11.91 14.81 -41.16
C PRO A 394 -13.18 15.68 -41.06
N MET A 395 -14.23 15.38 -41.85
CA MET A 395 -15.50 16.06 -41.78
C MET A 395 -16.22 15.76 -40.48
N LEU A 396 -16.33 14.49 -40.14
CA LEU A 396 -16.88 14.04 -38.86
C LEU A 396 -16.09 14.58 -37.66
N ALA A 397 -14.77 14.60 -37.76
CA ALA A 397 -13.92 15.17 -36.71
C ALA A 397 -14.24 16.66 -36.46
N ALA A 398 -14.40 17.44 -37.50
CA ALA A 398 -14.75 18.86 -37.40
C ALA A 398 -16.16 19.07 -36.83
N GLU A 399 -17.12 18.20 -37.18
CA GLU A 399 -18.45 18.20 -36.56
C GLU A 399 -18.40 17.88 -35.06
N ARG A 400 -17.65 16.87 -34.67
CA ARG A 400 -17.50 16.47 -33.24
C ARG A 400 -16.77 17.55 -32.45
N ALA A 401 -15.76 18.17 -33.03
CA ALA A 401 -15.07 19.28 -32.43
C ALA A 401 -16.01 20.51 -32.24
N LEU A 402 -16.90 20.79 -33.19
CA LEU A 402 -17.92 21.82 -33.07
C LEU A 402 -18.91 21.55 -31.92
N VAL A 403 -19.37 20.30 -31.77
CA VAL A 403 -20.24 19.89 -30.67
C VAL A 403 -19.55 20.12 -29.33
N LEU A 404 -18.28 19.73 -29.20
CA LEU A 404 -17.52 20.00 -27.98
C LEU A 404 -17.37 21.49 -27.69
N ALA A 405 -17.09 22.31 -28.71
CA ALA A 405 -16.93 23.74 -28.53
C ALA A 405 -18.24 24.44 -28.12
N HIS A 406 -19.38 23.95 -28.61
CA HIS A 406 -20.72 24.47 -28.28
C HIS A 406 -21.17 24.03 -26.88
N ASP A 407 -21.07 22.71 -26.61
CA ASP A 407 -21.63 22.11 -25.39
C ASP A 407 -20.71 22.28 -24.17
N VAL A 408 -19.43 22.55 -24.38
CA VAL A 408 -18.42 22.68 -23.30
C VAL A 408 -17.59 23.98 -23.55
N PRO A 409 -18.14 25.18 -23.33
CA PRO A 409 -17.40 26.42 -23.55
C PRO A 409 -16.07 26.51 -22.82
N SER A 410 -15.95 25.92 -21.64
CA SER A 410 -14.69 25.86 -20.87
C SER A 410 -13.56 25.07 -21.57
N ILE A 411 -13.87 24.22 -22.54
CA ILE A 411 -12.86 23.60 -23.41
C ILE A 411 -12.24 24.64 -24.36
N VAL A 412 -12.99 25.63 -24.79
CA VAL A 412 -12.54 26.61 -25.78
C VAL A 412 -11.53 27.59 -25.18
N ASP A 413 -11.58 27.83 -23.87
CA ASP A 413 -10.76 28.84 -23.20
C ASP A 413 -9.34 28.39 -22.85
N GLY A 414 -9.02 27.08 -23.00
CA GLY A 414 -7.69 26.55 -22.71
C GLY A 414 -6.78 26.46 -23.95
N PRO A 415 -5.48 26.82 -23.86
CA PRO A 415 -4.57 26.85 -25.02
C PRO A 415 -4.42 25.47 -25.70
N THR A 416 -4.50 24.37 -24.93
CA THR A 416 -4.39 23.01 -25.47
C THR A 416 -5.62 22.60 -26.31
N HIS A 417 -6.80 23.11 -25.96
CA HIS A 417 -8.05 22.80 -26.67
C HIS A 417 -8.24 23.62 -27.92
N THR A 418 -7.87 24.89 -27.84
CA THR A 418 -7.83 25.76 -29.03
C THR A 418 -6.95 25.11 -30.09
N ALA A 419 -5.78 24.59 -29.72
CA ALA A 419 -4.88 23.90 -30.65
C ALA A 419 -5.50 22.63 -31.25
N LEU A 420 -6.27 21.85 -30.47
CA LEU A 420 -6.93 20.63 -30.96
C LEU A 420 -8.09 20.94 -31.92
N LEU A 421 -8.86 21.98 -31.61
CA LEU A 421 -9.93 22.47 -32.51
C LEU A 421 -9.35 23.02 -33.80
N ASP A 422 -8.27 23.79 -33.72
CA ASP A 422 -7.54 24.32 -34.87
C ASP A 422 -6.92 23.17 -35.70
N GLU A 423 -6.42 22.12 -35.07
CA GLU A 423 -5.93 20.91 -35.75
C GLU A 423 -7.06 20.22 -36.54
N ALA A 424 -8.27 20.10 -35.97
CA ALA A 424 -9.41 19.50 -36.66
C ALA A 424 -9.82 20.33 -37.93
N LEU A 425 -9.87 21.64 -37.80
CA LEU A 425 -10.18 22.54 -38.92
C LEU A 425 -9.08 22.51 -39.99
N ASN A 426 -7.81 22.51 -39.62
CA ASN A 426 -6.69 22.39 -40.55
C ASN A 426 -6.70 21.05 -41.30
N ARG A 427 -7.03 19.96 -40.64
CA ARG A 427 -7.22 18.65 -41.27
C ARG A 427 -8.38 18.68 -42.27
N LEU A 428 -9.51 19.30 -41.88
CA LEU A 428 -10.63 19.47 -42.79
C LEU A 428 -10.22 20.31 -44.03
N ALA A 429 -9.50 21.41 -43.89
CA ALA A 429 -9.00 22.22 -44.99
C ALA A 429 -8.05 21.45 -45.93
N ALA A 430 -7.18 20.61 -45.35
CA ALA A 430 -6.29 19.78 -46.14
C ALA A 430 -7.06 18.70 -46.90
N TRP A 431 -8.03 18.07 -46.24
CA TRP A 431 -8.88 17.02 -46.83
C TRP A 431 -9.69 17.55 -48.00
N VAL A 432 -10.35 18.74 -47.84
CA VAL A 432 -11.11 19.38 -48.93
C VAL A 432 -10.22 19.63 -50.14
N ARG A 433 -9.00 20.13 -49.95
CA ARG A 433 -8.04 20.35 -51.06
C ARG A 433 -7.61 19.10 -51.79
N SER A 434 -7.59 17.96 -51.07
CA SER A 434 -7.15 16.68 -51.65
C SER A 434 -8.29 15.86 -52.23
N ASN A 435 -9.54 16.25 -52.02
CA ASN A 435 -10.73 15.52 -52.45
C ASN A 435 -11.67 16.45 -53.25
N PRO A 436 -11.47 16.57 -54.58
CA PRO A 436 -12.30 17.46 -55.43
C PRO A 436 -13.76 17.05 -55.47
N GLU A 437 -14.08 15.77 -55.11
CA GLU A 437 -15.46 15.30 -54.99
C GLU A 437 -16.11 15.55 -53.62
N ALA A 438 -15.40 16.26 -52.70
CA ALA A 438 -15.95 16.61 -51.40
C ALA A 438 -17.24 17.39 -51.54
N ASP A 439 -18.26 17.08 -50.73
CA ASP A 439 -19.50 17.86 -50.68
C ASP A 439 -19.23 19.23 -50.08
N THR A 440 -18.84 20.17 -50.96
CA THR A 440 -18.52 21.58 -50.60
C THR A 440 -19.68 22.28 -49.91
N ARG A 441 -20.94 21.90 -50.21
CA ARG A 441 -22.12 22.47 -49.56
C ARG A 441 -22.18 22.10 -48.10
N SER A 442 -21.97 20.85 -47.76
CA SER A 442 -21.92 20.35 -46.37
C SER A 442 -20.75 20.99 -45.62
N VAL A 443 -19.59 21.12 -46.24
CA VAL A 443 -18.41 21.76 -45.62
C VAL A 443 -18.69 23.22 -45.31
N LEU A 444 -19.29 23.96 -46.23
CA LEU A 444 -19.64 25.39 -46.02
C LEU A 444 -20.70 25.54 -44.92
N ALA A 445 -21.72 24.69 -44.91
CA ALA A 445 -22.71 24.67 -43.83
C ALA A 445 -22.06 24.41 -42.45
N LEU A 446 -21.06 23.52 -42.37
CA LEU A 446 -20.27 23.33 -41.15
C LEU A 446 -19.48 24.56 -40.77
N CYS A 447 -18.83 25.25 -41.73
CA CYS A 447 -18.10 26.49 -41.47
C CYS A 447 -19.04 27.61 -40.94
N ASP A 448 -20.26 27.69 -41.40
CA ASP A 448 -21.22 28.67 -40.90
C ASP A 448 -21.66 28.37 -39.47
N ARG A 449 -21.85 27.12 -39.13
CA ARG A 449 -22.08 26.71 -37.74
C ARG A 449 -20.88 27.00 -36.83
N TRP A 450 -19.66 26.82 -37.30
CA TRP A 450 -18.45 27.18 -36.54
C TRP A 450 -18.35 28.70 -36.32
N THR A 451 -18.76 29.51 -37.25
CA THR A 451 -18.76 30.99 -37.13
C THR A 451 -19.68 31.46 -36.00
N SER A 452 -20.77 30.74 -35.70
CA SER A 452 -21.66 31.06 -34.59
C SER A 452 -21.02 30.79 -33.21
N VAL A 453 -20.05 29.89 -33.14
CA VAL A 453 -19.34 29.52 -31.90
C VAL A 453 -18.03 30.32 -31.75
N ARG A 454 -17.36 30.60 -32.86
CA ARG A 454 -16.05 31.25 -32.90
C ARG A 454 -16.07 32.36 -33.96
N HIS A 455 -16.39 33.61 -33.56
CA HIS A 455 -16.63 34.74 -34.46
C HIS A 455 -15.42 35.15 -35.32
N SER A 456 -14.19 34.76 -34.95
CA SER A 456 -13.00 35.06 -35.75
C SER A 456 -12.03 33.90 -35.71
N CYS A 457 -12.03 33.06 -36.74
CA CYS A 457 -11.12 31.95 -36.88
C CYS A 457 -10.50 31.95 -38.30
N PRO A 458 -9.23 32.37 -38.44
CA PRO A 458 -8.56 32.43 -39.76
C PRO A 458 -8.55 31.09 -40.51
N ILE A 459 -8.63 29.97 -39.77
CA ILE A 459 -8.65 28.64 -40.36
C ILE A 459 -9.98 28.38 -41.09
N LEU A 460 -11.11 28.93 -40.59
CA LEU A 460 -12.40 28.80 -41.28
C LEU A 460 -12.37 29.49 -42.65
N ASP A 461 -11.67 30.65 -42.75
CA ASP A 461 -11.48 31.30 -44.01
C ASP A 461 -10.59 30.49 -44.97
N LEU A 462 -9.64 29.76 -44.42
CA LEU A 462 -8.82 28.80 -45.20
C LEU A 462 -9.70 27.66 -45.76
N VAL A 463 -10.58 27.07 -44.91
CA VAL A 463 -11.51 26.00 -45.32
C VAL A 463 -12.46 26.55 -46.42
N ARG A 464 -13.06 27.72 -46.22
CA ARG A 464 -13.95 28.34 -47.22
C ARG A 464 -13.24 28.59 -48.55
N ARG A 465 -12.04 29.15 -48.52
CA ARG A 465 -11.24 29.37 -49.75
C ARG A 465 -10.89 28.04 -50.44
N SER A 466 -10.63 26.99 -49.68
CA SER A 466 -10.38 25.66 -50.24
C SER A 466 -11.61 25.10 -50.98
N CYS A 467 -12.83 25.39 -50.50
CA CYS A 467 -14.08 25.00 -51.17
C CYS A 467 -14.38 25.83 -52.46
N THR A 468 -13.91 27.08 -52.53
CA THR A 468 -14.20 27.97 -53.66
C THR A 468 -13.16 27.96 -54.76
N ALA A 469 -11.96 27.43 -54.50
CA ALA A 469 -10.87 27.39 -55.47
C ALA A 469 -11.16 26.49 -56.69
N ASP A 470 -11.98 25.45 -56.53
CA ASP A 470 -12.33 24.50 -57.60
C ASP A 470 -13.50 24.98 -58.52
N VAL A 471 -14.27 25.99 -58.08
CA VAL A 471 -15.40 26.49 -58.90
C VAL A 471 -14.96 27.43 -60.03
N GLY A 472 -13.69 27.85 -60.00
CA GLY A 472 -13.14 28.77 -61.02
C GLY A 472 -12.37 28.11 -62.17
N GLN A 473 -12.26 26.75 -62.20
CA GLN A 473 -11.55 26.01 -63.27
C GLN A 473 -12.45 25.09 -64.07
N GLN A 474 -13.76 25.16 -63.90
CA GLN A 474 -14.75 24.59 -64.84
C GLN A 474 -15.40 25.75 -65.63
#